data_875656c502bce35656d400578e0a9262
#
_entry.id   875656c502bce35656d400578e0a9262
#
_cell.length_a   1.000
_cell.length_b   1.000
_cell.length_c   1.000
_cell.angle_alpha   90.00
_cell.angle_beta   90.00
_cell.angle_gamma   90.00
#
_symmetry.space_group_name_H-M   'P 1'
#
loop_
_entity.id
_entity.type
_entity.pdbx_description
1 polymer ?
#
loop_
_entity_poly.entity_id
_entity_poly.type
_entity_poly.pdbx_seq_one_letter_code
_entity_poly.pdbx_strand_id
1 'polypeptide(L)'
;MRIFKIICAAALLSLLLPGCRRNADEQVFSIRNSQGMTATFCTTGGRLLALEVPDREGKLRNVVWGCADAAECAADKDYRQPIVGRYGNRIAGGRFDLDGLTYMLPCNEGENHLHGGPKGFDKQEWTITPLSEESLLMTRISPDGEEGYPGNLEISVLCTLTDKNELVLQYAAVTDAPTILNPTLHAWFNLHGSGEGLTSTHLLKINADYYTPVDAALIPTGEIAPVEGTPFDFRTAKPVTPEFDHNFVLRGASGEPAVALYEPSNGIMLKIYTDQPGLQLYTGRPDCGVVLETQHFPDSPHHADFPSTVLRPGEKYSQTAIYHFEIL
;
A
#
# COMPACT_ATOMS: atom_id res chain seq x y z
N MET A 1 4.61 -24.52 10.84
CA MET A 1 4.19 -25.28 9.65
C MET A 1 2.77 -25.84 9.82
N ARG A 2 1.82 -25.08 10.36
CA ARG A 2 0.39 -25.49 10.56
C ARG A 2 -0.65 -24.44 10.16
N ILE A 3 -0.25 -23.26 9.65
CA ILE A 3 -1.17 -22.13 9.33
C ILE A 3 -1.62 -22.16 7.85
N PHE A 4 -0.97 -22.92 6.98
CA PHE A 4 -1.20 -22.89 5.52
C PHE A 4 -2.30 -23.84 4.99
N LYS A 5 -3.10 -24.50 5.84
CA LYS A 5 -4.19 -25.38 5.38
C LYS A 5 -5.59 -24.76 5.40
N ILE A 6 -5.74 -23.47 5.74
CA ILE A 6 -7.05 -22.85 5.94
C ILE A 6 -7.59 -22.13 4.69
N ILE A 7 -6.76 -21.93 3.65
CA ILE A 7 -7.17 -21.10 2.48
C ILE A 7 -8.06 -21.85 1.47
N CYS A 8 -8.18 -23.17 1.53
CA CYS A 8 -8.96 -23.94 0.54
C CYS A 8 -10.33 -24.45 0.99
N ALA A 9 -10.88 -24.05 2.13
CA ALA A 9 -12.13 -24.60 2.64
C ALA A 9 -13.07 -23.59 3.33
N ALA A 10 -13.14 -22.36 2.85
CA ALA A 10 -14.11 -21.38 3.34
C ALA A 10 -15.27 -21.17 2.36
N ALA A 11 -15.87 -22.26 1.92
CA ALA A 11 -17.24 -22.22 1.39
C ALA A 11 -18.20 -22.62 2.54
N LEU A 12 -19.08 -21.69 2.92
CA LEU A 12 -20.21 -21.81 3.82
C LEU A 12 -19.94 -22.15 5.31
N LEU A 13 -19.86 -21.12 6.14
CA LEU A 13 -20.64 -21.08 7.38
C LEU A 13 -20.78 -19.61 7.85
N SER A 14 -21.91 -18.99 7.52
CA SER A 14 -22.31 -17.68 8.09
C SER A 14 -22.76 -17.88 9.53
N LEU A 15 -21.84 -17.91 10.47
CA LEU A 15 -22.13 -17.74 11.90
C LEU A 15 -22.01 -16.25 12.23
N LEU A 16 -23.17 -15.62 12.40
CA LEU A 16 -23.33 -14.27 12.91
C LEU A 16 -22.75 -14.17 14.34
N LEU A 17 -21.58 -13.55 14.47
CA LEU A 17 -21.09 -13.09 15.77
C LEU A 17 -21.84 -11.81 16.15
N PRO A 18 -22.38 -11.68 17.39
CA PRO A 18 -23.04 -10.47 17.84
C PRO A 18 -22.00 -9.41 18.19
N GLY A 19 -21.84 -8.41 17.33
CA GLY A 19 -20.92 -7.26 17.58
C GLY A 19 -20.66 -6.39 16.37
N CYS A 20 -20.79 -6.90 15.16
CA CYS A 20 -20.57 -6.12 13.94
C CYS A 20 -21.89 -5.46 13.52
N ARG A 21 -22.08 -4.16 13.77
CA ARG A 21 -23.21 -3.40 13.20
C ARG A 21 -22.94 -3.23 11.71
N ARG A 22 -23.68 -3.96 10.88
CA ARG A 22 -23.80 -3.69 9.44
C ARG A 22 -24.72 -2.47 9.27
N ASN A 23 -24.18 -1.35 8.78
CA ASN A 23 -25.00 -0.37 8.11
C ASN A 23 -25.31 -0.92 6.71
N ALA A 24 -26.59 -1.02 6.35
CA ALA A 24 -27.07 -1.75 5.17
C ALA A 24 -26.71 -1.12 3.81
N ASP A 25 -26.13 0.11 3.78
CA ASP A 25 -25.78 0.87 2.58
C ASP A 25 -24.28 1.17 2.41
N GLU A 26 -23.47 0.94 3.45
CA GLU A 26 -21.99 1.10 3.37
C GLU A 26 -21.32 -0.13 3.97
N GLN A 27 -20.54 -0.83 3.12
CA GLN A 27 -19.79 -1.99 3.58
C GLN A 27 -18.49 -1.54 4.24
N VAL A 28 -18.60 -1.00 5.44
CA VAL A 28 -17.49 -0.50 6.26
C VAL A 28 -17.23 -1.48 7.39
N PHE A 29 -15.95 -1.80 7.61
CA PHE A 29 -15.48 -2.79 8.59
C PHE A 29 -14.37 -2.19 9.43
N SER A 30 -14.47 -2.33 10.74
CA SER A 30 -13.44 -1.85 11.67
C SER A 30 -12.86 -3.01 12.45
N ILE A 31 -11.54 -2.96 12.66
CA ILE A 31 -10.80 -3.83 13.56
C ILE A 31 -10.15 -2.96 14.64
N ARG A 32 -9.98 -3.52 15.84
CA ARG A 32 -9.48 -2.80 17.01
C ARG A 32 -8.61 -3.71 17.85
N ASN A 33 -7.48 -3.18 18.36
CA ASN A 33 -6.63 -3.87 19.33
C ASN A 33 -7.01 -3.51 20.78
N SER A 34 -6.42 -4.20 21.75
CA SER A 34 -6.63 -3.96 23.18
C SER A 34 -6.06 -2.61 23.65
N GLN A 35 -5.19 -1.97 22.89
CA GLN A 35 -4.57 -0.66 23.19
C GLN A 35 -5.42 0.52 22.69
N GLY A 36 -6.56 0.24 22.03
CA GLY A 36 -7.49 1.25 21.54
C GLY A 36 -7.21 1.77 20.14
N MET A 37 -6.16 1.31 19.45
CA MET A 37 -5.94 1.61 18.05
C MET A 37 -7.05 0.98 17.21
N THR A 38 -7.56 1.71 16.21
CA THR A 38 -8.66 1.26 15.33
C THR A 38 -8.29 1.49 13.87
N ALA A 39 -8.54 0.52 13.01
CA ALA A 39 -8.44 0.65 11.55
C ALA A 39 -9.80 0.36 10.91
N THR A 40 -10.25 1.26 10.04
CA THR A 40 -11.55 1.18 9.37
C THR A 40 -11.36 1.05 7.87
N PHE A 41 -11.98 0.04 7.26
CA PHE A 41 -11.85 -0.28 5.85
C PHE A 41 -13.21 -0.26 5.15
N CYS A 42 -13.23 -0.02 3.83
CA CYS A 42 -14.41 -0.21 3.00
C CYS A 42 -14.13 -1.15 1.82
N THR A 43 -15.20 -1.72 1.25
CA THR A 43 -15.10 -2.68 0.14
C THR A 43 -14.64 -2.03 -1.16
N THR A 44 -14.99 -0.77 -1.42
CA THR A 44 -14.55 -0.06 -2.63
C THR A 44 -13.05 0.22 -2.57
N GLY A 45 -12.28 -0.46 -3.40
CA GLY A 45 -10.81 -0.33 -3.45
C GLY A 45 -10.06 -1.00 -2.30
N GLY A 46 -10.74 -1.75 -1.39
CA GLY A 46 -10.10 -2.26 -0.17
C GLY A 46 -9.45 -1.15 0.66
N ARG A 47 -10.09 0.03 0.72
CA ARG A 47 -9.51 1.27 1.27
C ARG A 47 -9.46 1.28 2.78
N LEU A 48 -8.37 1.81 3.31
CA LEU A 48 -8.25 2.17 4.72
C LEU A 48 -8.86 3.58 4.93
N LEU A 49 -10.11 3.66 5.39
CA LEU A 49 -10.82 4.94 5.57
C LEU A 49 -10.27 5.76 6.72
N ALA A 50 -9.89 5.10 7.81
CA ALA A 50 -9.34 5.74 9.00
C ALA A 50 -8.35 4.80 9.72
N LEU A 51 -7.34 5.39 10.33
CA LEU A 51 -6.41 4.72 11.23
C LEU A 51 -6.22 5.59 12.47
N GLU A 52 -6.92 5.23 13.54
CA GLU A 52 -6.90 5.97 14.80
C GLU A 52 -5.80 5.45 15.72
N VAL A 53 -4.90 6.33 16.09
CA VAL A 53 -3.70 6.04 16.91
C VAL A 53 -3.70 6.98 18.12
N PRO A 54 -3.44 6.51 19.33
CA PRO A 54 -3.29 7.39 20.49
C PRO A 54 -2.02 8.24 20.37
N ASP A 55 -2.11 9.53 20.70
CA ASP A 55 -0.97 10.40 20.85
C ASP A 55 -0.42 10.37 22.30
N ARG A 56 0.59 11.19 22.58
CA ARG A 56 1.26 11.32 23.91
C ARG A 56 0.29 11.68 25.05
N GLU A 57 -0.84 12.30 24.74
CA GLU A 57 -1.88 12.67 25.71
C GLU A 57 -2.98 11.60 25.80
N GLY A 58 -2.87 10.52 25.01
CA GLY A 58 -3.88 9.47 24.90
C GLY A 58 -5.07 9.87 24.02
N LYS A 59 -4.99 11.00 23.29
CA LYS A 59 -6.02 11.40 22.34
C LYS A 59 -5.87 10.57 21.06
N LEU A 60 -6.97 9.96 20.61
CA LEU A 60 -6.99 9.25 19.31
C LEU A 60 -6.93 10.28 18.16
N ARG A 61 -6.01 10.04 17.22
CA ARG A 61 -5.84 10.81 15.99
C ARG A 61 -5.98 9.90 14.80
N ASN A 62 -6.82 10.26 13.84
CA ASN A 62 -6.85 9.60 12.55
C ASN A 62 -5.64 10.08 11.73
N VAL A 63 -4.62 9.22 11.59
CA VAL A 63 -3.33 9.56 10.98
C VAL A 63 -3.28 9.33 9.46
N VAL A 64 -4.44 9.08 8.82
CA VAL A 64 -4.54 8.91 7.36
C VAL A 64 -5.60 9.83 6.76
N TRP A 65 -5.35 10.29 5.54
CA TRP A 65 -6.31 11.10 4.79
C TRP A 65 -7.25 10.20 3.98
N GLY A 66 -8.28 9.67 4.64
CA GLY A 66 -9.28 8.79 4.02
C GLY A 66 -10.42 9.54 3.33
N CYS A 67 -11.31 8.77 2.73
CA CYS A 67 -12.61 9.26 2.23
C CYS A 67 -13.63 9.28 3.37
N ALA A 68 -14.58 10.20 3.33
CA ALA A 68 -15.64 10.26 4.33
C ALA A 68 -16.70 9.17 4.14
N ASP A 69 -16.93 8.74 2.90
CA ASP A 69 -17.93 7.73 2.54
C ASP A 69 -17.59 7.01 1.23
N ALA A 70 -18.39 6.01 0.86
CA ALA A 70 -18.20 5.22 -0.36
C ALA A 70 -18.38 6.05 -1.65
N ALA A 71 -19.23 7.07 -1.64
CA ALA A 71 -19.43 7.94 -2.80
C ALA A 71 -18.21 8.82 -3.07
N GLU A 72 -17.61 9.35 -2.00
CA GLU A 72 -16.35 10.07 -2.09
C GLU A 72 -15.20 9.15 -2.54
N CYS A 73 -15.15 7.91 -2.03
CA CYS A 73 -14.17 6.91 -2.46
C CYS A 73 -14.30 6.59 -3.95
N ALA A 74 -15.53 6.42 -4.46
CA ALA A 74 -15.77 6.12 -5.88
C ALA A 74 -15.37 7.29 -6.80
N ALA A 75 -15.51 8.53 -6.33
CA ALA A 75 -15.14 9.75 -7.05
C ALA A 75 -13.67 10.14 -6.89
N ASP A 76 -12.93 9.46 -6.03
CA ASP A 76 -11.56 9.80 -5.65
C ASP A 76 -10.59 9.70 -6.85
N LYS A 77 -9.73 10.72 -6.99
CA LYS A 77 -8.68 10.82 -8.02
C LYS A 77 -7.27 10.91 -7.44
N ASP A 78 -7.17 11.02 -6.12
CA ASP A 78 -5.90 11.20 -5.39
C ASP A 78 -5.39 9.87 -4.81
N TYR A 79 -6.03 8.74 -5.14
CA TYR A 79 -5.72 7.41 -4.60
C TYR A 79 -5.66 7.44 -3.07
N ARG A 80 -6.70 8.00 -2.41
CA ARG A 80 -6.75 8.08 -0.96
C ARG A 80 -6.96 6.70 -0.35
N GLN A 81 -5.87 6.09 0.12
CA GLN A 81 -5.83 4.86 0.92
C GLN A 81 -6.26 3.55 0.26
N PRO A 82 -6.37 3.37 -1.08
CA PRO A 82 -6.75 2.09 -1.64
C PRO A 82 -5.60 1.08 -1.63
N ILE A 83 -5.96 -0.19 -1.81
CA ILE A 83 -5.04 -1.15 -2.41
C ILE A 83 -4.97 -0.85 -3.90
N VAL A 84 -3.79 -0.44 -4.40
CA VAL A 84 -3.56 -0.25 -5.83
C VAL A 84 -3.00 -1.53 -6.46
N GLY A 85 -3.31 -1.77 -7.72
CA GLY A 85 -2.93 -2.97 -8.46
C GLY A 85 -3.81 -3.16 -9.73
N ARG A 86 -3.49 -4.19 -10.60
CA ARG A 86 -2.43 -5.23 -10.33
C ARG A 86 -1.03 -4.66 -10.15
N TYR A 87 -0.71 -3.54 -10.79
CA TYR A 87 0.62 -2.94 -10.78
C TYR A 87 0.58 -1.54 -10.18
N GLY A 88 1.14 -1.39 -8.99
CA GLY A 88 1.35 -0.09 -8.34
C GLY A 88 2.40 0.72 -9.07
N ASN A 89 2.22 2.06 -9.08
CA ASN A 89 3.05 2.99 -9.83
C ASN A 89 2.96 2.79 -11.37
N ARG A 90 3.96 3.23 -12.15
CA ARG A 90 3.92 3.37 -13.60
C ARG A 90 4.44 2.16 -14.35
N ILE A 91 3.86 1.95 -15.55
CA ILE A 91 4.41 1.12 -16.64
C ILE A 91 4.46 2.00 -17.88
N ALA A 92 5.67 2.22 -18.40
CA ALA A 92 5.95 3.09 -19.54
C ALA A 92 5.20 2.65 -20.78
N GLY A 93 4.61 3.64 -21.51
CA GLY A 93 3.91 3.39 -22.76
C GLY A 93 2.70 2.46 -22.66
N GLY A 94 2.20 2.18 -21.44
CA GLY A 94 1.05 1.28 -21.23
C GLY A 94 1.24 -0.10 -21.84
N ARG A 95 2.42 -0.69 -21.77
CA ARG A 95 2.68 -2.03 -22.33
C ARG A 95 3.80 -2.73 -21.59
N PHE A 96 3.85 -4.05 -21.69
CA PHE A 96 4.98 -4.86 -21.25
C PHE A 96 5.09 -6.15 -22.08
N ASP A 97 6.28 -6.70 -22.14
CA ASP A 97 6.54 -7.99 -22.81
C ASP A 97 6.66 -9.09 -21.76
N LEU A 98 5.99 -10.21 -22.00
CA LEU A 98 6.08 -11.40 -21.16
C LEU A 98 5.99 -12.67 -22.02
N ASP A 99 6.98 -13.55 -21.92
CA ASP A 99 7.08 -14.82 -22.65
C ASP A 99 6.92 -14.66 -24.19
N GLY A 100 7.46 -13.56 -24.74
CA GLY A 100 7.44 -13.27 -26.18
C GLY A 100 6.12 -12.68 -26.70
N LEU A 101 5.18 -12.35 -25.80
CA LEU A 101 3.94 -11.64 -26.13
C LEU A 101 3.99 -10.22 -25.57
N THR A 102 3.48 -9.26 -26.33
CA THR A 102 3.31 -7.87 -25.86
C THR A 102 1.88 -7.69 -25.37
N TYR A 103 1.74 -7.24 -24.12
CA TYR A 103 0.46 -6.90 -23.50
C TYR A 103 0.28 -5.39 -23.49
N MET A 104 -0.90 -4.95 -23.97
CA MET A 104 -1.28 -3.54 -24.01
C MET A 104 -2.21 -3.22 -22.84
N LEU A 105 -1.84 -2.20 -22.06
CA LEU A 105 -2.58 -1.71 -20.91
C LEU A 105 -3.19 -0.35 -21.23
N PRO A 106 -4.38 0.00 -20.73
CA PRO A 106 -4.94 1.33 -20.92
C PRO A 106 -4.08 2.40 -20.23
N CYS A 107 -3.76 3.47 -20.94
CA CYS A 107 -3.04 4.61 -20.39
C CYS A 107 -4.03 5.52 -19.65
N ASN A 108 -3.72 5.87 -18.41
CA ASN A 108 -4.51 6.74 -17.56
C ASN A 108 -3.71 7.92 -16.98
N GLU A 109 -2.42 8.01 -17.34
CA GLU A 109 -1.54 9.13 -17.03
C GLU A 109 -0.67 9.47 -18.26
N GLY A 110 -1.15 10.37 -19.11
CA GLY A 110 -0.48 10.65 -20.38
C GLY A 110 -0.38 9.40 -21.25
N GLU A 111 0.84 9.02 -21.63
CA GLU A 111 1.12 7.79 -22.40
C GLU A 111 1.40 6.58 -21.51
N ASN A 112 1.35 6.74 -20.18
CA ASN A 112 1.70 5.69 -19.23
C ASN A 112 0.47 5.05 -18.59
N HIS A 113 0.64 3.81 -18.14
CA HIS A 113 -0.31 3.13 -17.27
C HIS A 113 0.10 3.38 -15.81
N LEU A 114 -0.82 3.79 -14.97
CA LEU A 114 -0.61 4.13 -13.56
C LEU A 114 -1.55 3.35 -12.66
N HIS A 115 -1.03 2.77 -11.56
CA HIS A 115 -1.75 2.16 -10.45
C HIS A 115 -2.79 1.11 -10.86
N GLY A 116 -2.52 0.34 -11.92
CA GLY A 116 -3.42 -0.72 -12.41
C GLY A 116 -4.48 -0.25 -13.39
N GLY A 117 -4.42 1.03 -13.85
CA GLY A 117 -5.25 1.57 -14.91
C GLY A 117 -6.50 2.31 -14.44
N PRO A 118 -7.33 2.80 -15.39
CA PRO A 118 -8.50 3.62 -15.09
C PRO A 118 -9.56 2.90 -14.26
N LYS A 119 -9.55 1.58 -14.25
CA LYS A 119 -10.42 0.71 -13.44
C LYS A 119 -9.59 -0.28 -12.62
N GLY A 120 -8.46 0.16 -12.07
CA GLY A 120 -7.58 -0.63 -11.21
C GLY A 120 -8.26 -1.08 -9.92
N PHE A 121 -7.50 -1.76 -9.06
CA PHE A 121 -8.00 -2.31 -7.80
C PHE A 121 -8.67 -1.27 -6.90
N ASP A 122 -8.22 -0.02 -6.98
CA ASP A 122 -8.77 1.13 -6.26
C ASP A 122 -10.22 1.48 -6.62
N LYS A 123 -10.72 1.06 -7.79
CA LYS A 123 -12.09 1.25 -8.29
C LYS A 123 -12.95 -0.01 -8.22
N GLN A 124 -12.41 -1.09 -7.72
CA GLN A 124 -13.09 -2.38 -7.69
C GLN A 124 -13.62 -2.71 -6.30
N GLU A 125 -14.68 -3.53 -6.27
CA GLU A 125 -15.20 -4.05 -5.02
C GLU A 125 -14.38 -5.23 -4.51
N TRP A 126 -14.05 -5.19 -3.22
CA TRP A 126 -13.39 -6.26 -2.49
C TRP A 126 -14.37 -6.92 -1.54
N THR A 127 -14.28 -8.22 -1.42
CA THR A 127 -15.02 -8.93 -0.35
C THR A 127 -14.23 -8.80 0.95
N ILE A 128 -14.85 -8.24 1.99
CA ILE A 128 -14.25 -8.12 3.32
C ILE A 128 -14.93 -9.10 4.27
N THR A 129 -14.15 -9.97 4.88
CA THR A 129 -14.62 -10.97 5.86
C THR A 129 -13.94 -10.69 7.20
N PRO A 130 -14.68 -10.24 8.24
CA PRO A 130 -14.15 -10.17 9.59
C PRO A 130 -13.77 -11.57 10.10
N LEU A 131 -12.59 -11.69 10.71
CA LEU A 131 -12.09 -12.94 11.30
C LEU A 131 -12.10 -12.90 12.83
N SER A 132 -11.80 -11.72 13.40
CA SER A 132 -11.86 -11.44 14.84
C SER A 132 -12.10 -9.93 15.06
N GLU A 133 -12.04 -9.46 16.31
CA GLU A 133 -12.07 -8.01 16.61
C GLU A 133 -10.83 -7.31 16.10
N GLU A 134 -9.68 -8.00 15.98
CA GLU A 134 -8.39 -7.47 15.59
C GLU A 134 -8.03 -7.76 14.13
N SER A 135 -8.81 -8.56 13.39
CA SER A 135 -8.41 -8.98 12.04
C SER A 135 -9.57 -9.14 11.07
N LEU A 136 -9.29 -8.86 9.80
CA LEU A 136 -10.18 -9.08 8.65
C LEU A 136 -9.38 -9.57 7.44
N LEU A 137 -10.07 -10.27 6.55
CA LEU A 137 -9.52 -10.72 5.27
C LEU A 137 -10.23 -10.00 4.13
N MET A 138 -9.48 -9.32 3.28
CA MET A 138 -9.94 -8.76 2.02
C MET A 138 -9.58 -9.71 0.89
N THR A 139 -10.52 -10.01 -0.01
CA THR A 139 -10.30 -10.91 -1.16
C THR A 139 -10.89 -10.33 -2.42
N ARG A 140 -10.25 -10.63 -3.55
CA ARG A 140 -10.71 -10.27 -4.87
C ARG A 140 -10.24 -11.28 -5.92
N ILE A 141 -11.05 -11.50 -6.96
CA ILE A 141 -10.64 -12.14 -8.22
C ILE A 141 -10.57 -11.05 -9.27
N SER A 142 -9.38 -10.89 -9.87
CA SER A 142 -9.15 -10.03 -11.03
C SER A 142 -9.15 -10.95 -12.26
N PRO A 143 -10.17 -10.87 -13.16
CA PRO A 143 -10.29 -11.79 -14.28
C PRO A 143 -9.22 -11.57 -15.34
N ASP A 144 -8.97 -12.60 -16.15
CA ASP A 144 -8.10 -12.51 -17.34
C ASP A 144 -8.53 -11.33 -18.24
N GLY A 145 -7.55 -10.52 -18.65
CA GLY A 145 -7.76 -9.33 -19.48
C GLY A 145 -8.26 -8.10 -18.74
N GLU A 146 -8.48 -8.14 -17.42
CA GLU A 146 -8.82 -6.94 -16.65
C GLU A 146 -7.68 -5.91 -16.77
N GLU A 147 -8.02 -4.68 -17.22
CA GLU A 147 -7.06 -3.60 -17.51
C GLU A 147 -5.88 -4.05 -18.41
N GLY A 148 -6.08 -5.10 -19.24
CA GLY A 148 -5.08 -5.65 -20.18
C GLY A 148 -4.12 -6.68 -19.59
N TYR A 149 -4.20 -6.99 -18.30
CA TYR A 149 -3.33 -7.97 -17.66
C TYR A 149 -3.78 -9.40 -17.92
N PRO A 150 -2.83 -10.33 -18.27
CA PRO A 150 -3.18 -11.73 -18.52
C PRO A 150 -3.43 -12.52 -17.24
N GLY A 151 -4.21 -13.58 -17.39
CA GLY A 151 -4.52 -14.56 -16.35
C GLY A 151 -5.56 -14.12 -15.32
N ASN A 152 -6.30 -15.10 -14.79
CA ASN A 152 -7.13 -14.87 -13.62
C ASN A 152 -6.23 -14.80 -12.38
N LEU A 153 -6.34 -13.73 -11.61
CA LEU A 153 -5.56 -13.50 -10.39
C LEU A 153 -6.49 -13.56 -9.18
N GLU A 154 -6.25 -14.50 -8.28
CA GLU A 154 -6.85 -14.50 -6.94
C GLU A 154 -5.90 -13.80 -5.99
N ILE A 155 -6.35 -12.69 -5.38
CA ILE A 155 -5.57 -11.93 -4.41
C ILE A 155 -6.31 -11.81 -3.09
N SER A 156 -5.56 -11.87 -2.00
CA SER A 156 -6.06 -11.64 -0.65
C SER A 156 -5.11 -10.73 0.13
N VAL A 157 -5.67 -9.95 1.06
CA VAL A 157 -4.93 -9.14 2.02
C VAL A 157 -5.50 -9.40 3.41
N LEU A 158 -4.71 -10.05 4.27
CA LEU A 158 -5.04 -10.20 5.68
C LEU A 158 -4.57 -8.95 6.43
N CYS A 159 -5.52 -8.23 7.04
CA CYS A 159 -5.27 -7.06 7.86
C CYS A 159 -5.40 -7.45 9.34
N THR A 160 -4.38 -7.14 10.14
CA THR A 160 -4.38 -7.43 11.58
C THR A 160 -3.86 -6.22 12.36
N LEU A 161 -4.58 -5.84 13.43
CA LEU A 161 -4.08 -4.91 14.45
C LEU A 161 -3.54 -5.70 15.63
N THR A 162 -2.23 -5.64 15.86
CA THR A 162 -1.61 -6.31 17.02
C THR A 162 -1.70 -5.45 18.28
N ASP A 163 -1.54 -6.07 19.44
CA ASP A 163 -1.46 -5.37 20.74
C ASP A 163 -0.16 -4.56 20.93
N LYS A 164 0.72 -4.59 19.93
CA LYS A 164 1.91 -3.74 19.86
C LYS A 164 1.69 -2.46 19.05
N ASN A 165 0.43 -2.14 18.73
CA ASN A 165 0.06 -1.01 17.85
C ASN A 165 0.65 -1.14 16.44
N GLU A 166 0.60 -2.35 15.87
CA GLU A 166 1.01 -2.62 14.50
C GLU A 166 -0.23 -2.90 13.64
N LEU A 167 -0.41 -2.17 12.55
CA LEU A 167 -1.27 -2.59 11.44
C LEU A 167 -0.42 -3.44 10.49
N VAL A 168 -0.71 -4.73 10.44
CA VAL A 168 -0.02 -5.71 9.59
C VAL A 168 -0.87 -6.02 8.38
N LEU A 169 -0.34 -5.81 7.18
CA LEU A 169 -0.93 -6.20 5.91
C LEU A 169 -0.11 -7.35 5.31
N GLN A 170 -0.76 -8.50 5.14
CA GLN A 170 -0.17 -9.67 4.49
C GLN A 170 -0.90 -9.97 3.20
N TYR A 171 -0.24 -9.73 2.08
CA TYR A 171 -0.76 -10.01 0.74
C TYR A 171 -0.40 -11.44 0.34
N ALA A 172 -1.33 -12.10 -0.33
CA ALA A 172 -1.08 -13.37 -0.99
C ALA A 172 -1.85 -13.42 -2.31
N ALA A 173 -1.24 -13.98 -3.36
CA ALA A 173 -1.91 -14.14 -4.63
C ALA A 173 -1.43 -15.39 -5.38
N VAL A 174 -2.30 -15.88 -6.27
CA VAL A 174 -2.02 -16.95 -7.25
C VAL A 174 -2.65 -16.58 -8.59
N THR A 175 -2.11 -17.13 -9.67
CA THR A 175 -2.60 -16.91 -11.03
C THR A 175 -2.69 -18.23 -11.79
N ASP A 176 -3.55 -18.28 -12.82
CA ASP A 176 -3.67 -19.43 -13.75
C ASP A 176 -2.89 -19.25 -15.05
N ALA A 177 -2.37 -18.03 -15.33
CA ALA A 177 -1.46 -17.74 -16.44
C ALA A 177 -0.35 -16.79 -15.99
N PRO A 178 0.82 -16.75 -16.69
CA PRO A 178 1.87 -15.78 -16.36
C PRO A 178 1.34 -14.35 -16.42
N THR A 179 1.63 -13.55 -15.38
CA THR A 179 1.23 -12.15 -15.26
C THR A 179 2.29 -11.35 -14.52
N ILE A 180 2.08 -10.04 -14.39
CA ILE A 180 2.88 -9.18 -13.51
C ILE A 180 2.03 -8.72 -12.34
N LEU A 181 2.63 -8.62 -11.16
CA LEU A 181 1.94 -8.22 -9.93
C LEU A 181 2.85 -7.38 -9.03
N ASN A 182 2.37 -6.19 -8.67
CA ASN A 182 3.04 -5.26 -7.75
C ASN A 182 2.00 -4.46 -6.96
N PRO A 183 1.24 -5.08 -6.04
CA PRO A 183 0.21 -4.37 -5.26
C PRO A 183 0.85 -3.59 -4.12
N THR A 184 0.20 -2.49 -3.71
CA THR A 184 0.59 -1.74 -2.51
C THR A 184 -0.60 -1.02 -1.90
N LEU A 185 -0.50 -0.61 -0.63
CA LEU A 185 -1.43 0.33 0.00
C LEU A 185 -0.92 1.75 -0.26
N HIS A 186 -1.73 2.57 -0.95
CA HIS A 186 -1.41 3.97 -1.24
C HIS A 186 -1.82 4.88 -0.05
N ALA A 187 -1.14 4.67 1.10
CA ALA A 187 -1.51 5.35 2.35
C ALA A 187 -0.86 6.73 2.48
N TRP A 188 -1.71 7.76 2.62
CA TRP A 188 -1.33 9.15 2.91
C TRP A 188 -1.27 9.35 4.42
N PHE A 189 -0.09 9.42 5.00
CA PHE A 189 0.12 9.60 6.43
C PHE A 189 0.29 11.07 6.79
N ASN A 190 -0.55 11.56 7.70
CA ASN A 190 -0.36 12.82 8.39
C ASN A 190 -0.47 12.59 9.91
N LEU A 191 0.66 12.56 10.59
CA LEU A 191 0.72 12.22 12.02
C LEU A 191 0.20 13.34 12.94
N HIS A 192 -0.07 14.55 12.42
CA HIS A 192 -0.85 15.55 13.16
C HIS A 192 -2.30 15.12 13.38
N GLY A 193 -2.85 14.39 12.42
CA GLY A 193 -4.24 14.03 12.24
C GLY A 193 -4.74 14.43 10.87
N SER A 194 -5.74 13.71 10.35
CA SER A 194 -6.33 13.98 9.03
C SER A 194 -6.89 15.41 8.95
N GLY A 195 -6.38 16.19 7.99
CA GLY A 195 -6.75 17.60 7.82
C GLY A 195 -6.15 18.55 8.84
N GLU A 196 -5.24 18.10 9.71
CA GLU A 196 -4.57 18.93 10.71
C GLU A 196 -3.08 19.13 10.36
N GLY A 197 -2.61 20.38 10.29
CA GLY A 197 -1.20 20.72 10.12
C GLY A 197 -0.59 20.29 8.76
N LEU A 198 0.68 20.63 8.56
CA LEU A 198 1.45 20.32 7.37
C LEU A 198 2.49 19.24 7.67
N THR A 199 2.68 18.33 6.73
CA THR A 199 3.68 17.24 6.86
C THR A 199 5.13 17.73 6.83
N SER A 200 5.38 19.00 6.51
CA SER A 200 6.71 19.61 6.53
C SER A 200 7.36 19.66 7.92
N THR A 201 6.61 19.48 9.00
CA THR A 201 7.13 19.36 10.36
C THR A 201 7.54 17.93 10.72
N HIS A 202 7.09 16.94 9.94
CA HIS A 202 7.44 15.56 10.17
C HIS A 202 8.91 15.32 9.85
N LEU A 203 9.57 14.49 10.66
CA LEU A 203 10.93 14.04 10.42
C LEU A 203 10.90 12.65 9.79
N LEU A 204 11.44 12.53 8.58
CA LEU A 204 11.48 11.28 7.81
C LEU A 204 12.89 10.72 7.76
N LYS A 205 13.02 9.42 8.04
CA LYS A 205 14.21 8.61 7.81
C LYS A 205 13.85 7.43 6.91
N ILE A 206 14.67 7.14 5.89
CA ILE A 206 14.53 5.98 5.00
C ILE A 206 15.83 5.17 5.03
N ASN A 207 15.71 3.86 5.25
CA ASN A 207 16.85 2.94 5.29
C ASN A 207 17.23 2.47 3.87
N ALA A 208 17.72 3.40 3.06
CA ALA A 208 18.13 3.18 1.68
C ALA A 208 19.42 3.92 1.35
N ASP A 209 20.34 3.25 0.63
CA ASP A 209 21.58 3.86 0.11
C ASP A 209 21.43 4.33 -1.34
N TYR A 210 20.39 3.87 -2.03
CA TYR A 210 20.15 4.12 -3.44
C TYR A 210 18.68 4.47 -3.68
N TYR A 211 18.44 5.09 -4.83
CA TYR A 211 17.11 5.38 -5.37
C TYR A 211 17.11 5.14 -6.88
N THR A 212 15.94 5.07 -7.51
CA THR A 212 15.83 4.98 -8.97
C THR A 212 15.52 6.37 -9.53
N PRO A 213 16.46 7.02 -10.25
CA PRO A 213 16.20 8.28 -10.97
C PRO A 213 15.09 8.11 -11.99
N VAL A 214 14.31 9.18 -12.19
CA VAL A 214 13.20 9.20 -13.15
C VAL A 214 13.40 10.27 -14.22
N ASP A 215 12.75 10.07 -15.35
CA ASP A 215 12.66 11.08 -16.42
C ASP A 215 11.54 12.12 -16.15
N ALA A 216 11.28 13.00 -17.11
CA ALA A 216 10.25 14.03 -17.00
C ALA A 216 8.80 13.48 -16.94
N ALA A 217 8.60 12.22 -17.33
CA ALA A 217 7.34 11.50 -17.20
C ALA A 217 7.26 10.65 -15.93
N LEU A 218 8.21 10.81 -14.99
CA LEU A 218 8.34 10.05 -13.76
C LEU A 218 8.52 8.54 -13.98
N ILE A 219 9.08 8.16 -15.13
CA ILE A 219 9.47 6.78 -15.45
C ILE A 219 10.92 6.56 -15.02
N PRO A 220 11.23 5.47 -14.28
CA PRO A 220 12.61 5.12 -13.97
C PRO A 220 13.50 5.01 -15.20
N THR A 221 14.70 5.60 -15.13
CA THR A 221 15.68 5.54 -16.23
C THR A 221 16.38 4.19 -16.36
N GLY A 222 16.17 3.29 -15.39
CA GLY A 222 16.89 2.03 -15.26
C GLY A 222 18.15 2.14 -14.38
N GLU A 223 18.59 3.35 -14.07
CA GLU A 223 19.71 3.59 -13.17
C GLU A 223 19.32 3.34 -11.72
N ILE A 224 20.26 2.82 -10.91
CA ILE A 224 20.22 2.78 -9.45
C ILE A 224 21.31 3.70 -8.94
N ALA A 225 20.94 4.91 -8.51
CA ALA A 225 21.87 5.97 -8.12
C ALA A 225 22.01 6.08 -6.60
N PRO A 226 23.21 6.45 -6.07
CA PRO A 226 23.39 6.65 -4.63
C PRO A 226 22.62 7.87 -4.13
N VAL A 227 22.06 7.78 -2.89
CA VAL A 227 21.40 8.93 -2.27
C VAL A 227 22.39 9.93 -1.68
N GLU A 228 23.63 9.52 -1.41
CA GLU A 228 24.66 10.31 -0.76
C GLU A 228 24.94 11.62 -1.48
N GLY A 229 24.91 12.73 -0.73
CA GLY A 229 25.15 14.06 -1.29
C GLY A 229 24.02 14.63 -2.15
N THR A 230 22.86 13.97 -2.17
CA THR A 230 21.67 14.40 -2.91
C THR A 230 20.52 14.81 -1.98
N PRO A 231 19.47 15.48 -2.49
CA PRO A 231 18.25 15.71 -1.72
C PRO A 231 17.54 14.41 -1.25
N PHE A 232 17.81 13.28 -1.92
CA PHE A 232 17.27 11.95 -1.59
C PHE A 232 17.94 11.28 -0.38
N ASP A 233 18.95 11.87 0.24
CA ASP A 233 19.62 11.30 1.41
C ASP A 233 18.76 11.47 2.67
N PHE A 234 17.91 10.46 2.95
CA PHE A 234 17.10 10.32 4.15
C PHE A 234 17.68 9.29 5.14
N ARG A 235 18.95 8.89 5.02
CA ARG A 235 19.61 7.98 5.97
C ARG A 235 19.69 8.57 7.38
N THR A 236 19.67 9.90 7.49
CA THR A 236 19.46 10.63 8.75
C THR A 236 18.12 11.34 8.68
N ALA A 237 17.37 11.30 9.79
CA ALA A 237 16.05 11.94 9.86
C ALA A 237 16.15 13.44 9.54
N LYS A 238 15.31 13.90 8.63
CA LYS A 238 15.19 15.30 8.23
C LYS A 238 13.74 15.67 7.92
N PRO A 239 13.38 16.98 7.91
CA PRO A 239 12.04 17.40 7.56
C PRO A 239 11.61 16.92 6.18
N VAL A 240 10.32 16.57 6.05
CA VAL A 240 9.70 16.25 4.76
C VAL A 240 9.52 17.53 3.98
N THR A 241 10.05 17.56 2.74
CA THR A 241 9.81 18.68 1.80
C THR A 241 8.89 18.22 0.68
N PRO A 242 8.05 19.09 0.09
CA PRO A 242 7.34 18.77 -1.15
C PRO A 242 8.37 18.52 -2.25
N GLU A 243 8.05 17.70 -3.27
CA GLU A 243 8.89 17.47 -4.48
C GLU A 243 9.41 16.04 -4.67
N PHE A 244 9.01 15.08 -3.82
CA PHE A 244 9.38 13.69 -4.05
C PHE A 244 8.23 12.92 -4.70
N ASP A 245 8.56 12.15 -5.73
CA ASP A 245 7.78 11.07 -6.33
C ASP A 245 8.79 10.02 -6.84
N HIS A 246 9.49 9.37 -5.90
CA HIS A 246 10.66 8.55 -6.23
C HIS A 246 10.67 7.26 -5.43
N ASN A 247 11.17 6.21 -6.08
CA ASN A 247 11.39 4.91 -5.44
C ASN A 247 12.80 4.86 -4.82
N PHE A 248 12.85 4.45 -3.56
CA PHE A 248 14.07 4.17 -2.80
C PHE A 248 14.35 2.67 -2.77
N VAL A 249 15.60 2.28 -3.00
CA VAL A 249 16.07 0.89 -2.94
C VAL A 249 16.37 0.55 -1.48
N LEU A 250 15.49 -0.24 -0.86
CA LEU A 250 15.59 -0.60 0.54
C LEU A 250 16.74 -1.58 0.79
N ARG A 251 17.39 -1.48 1.97
CA ARG A 251 18.50 -2.37 2.37
C ARG A 251 18.08 -3.81 2.66
N GLY A 252 16.79 -4.15 2.52
CA GLY A 252 16.25 -5.45 2.85
C GLY A 252 15.99 -5.65 4.34
N ALA A 253 15.50 -6.85 4.70
CA ALA A 253 15.07 -7.18 6.06
C ALA A 253 16.29 -7.32 7.00
N SER A 254 16.65 -6.26 7.69
CA SER A 254 17.75 -6.20 8.67
C SER A 254 17.27 -6.24 10.13
N GLY A 255 15.96 -6.31 10.36
CA GLY A 255 15.32 -6.07 11.67
C GLY A 255 15.16 -4.59 12.01
N GLU A 256 15.74 -3.69 11.21
CA GLU A 256 15.54 -2.25 11.29
C GLU A 256 14.32 -1.83 10.44
N PRO A 257 13.60 -0.77 10.83
CA PRO A 257 12.52 -0.25 10.00
C PRO A 257 13.06 0.27 8.65
N ALA A 258 12.33 -0.04 7.57
CA ALA A 258 12.59 0.53 6.25
C ALA A 258 12.38 2.05 6.25
N VAL A 259 11.40 2.51 7.04
CA VAL A 259 11.02 3.91 7.20
C VAL A 259 10.74 4.22 8.66
N ALA A 260 11.09 5.44 9.09
CA ALA A 260 10.59 6.06 10.32
C ALA A 260 10.10 7.49 10.01
N LEU A 261 8.82 7.75 10.31
CA LEU A 261 8.20 9.07 10.19
C LEU A 261 7.78 9.52 11.59
N TYR A 262 8.18 10.71 12.01
CA TYR A 262 7.97 11.22 13.37
C TYR A 262 7.37 12.63 13.38
N GLU A 263 6.35 12.84 14.21
CA GLU A 263 5.77 14.15 14.47
C GLU A 263 6.11 14.62 15.90
N PRO A 264 7.01 15.62 16.06
CA PRO A 264 7.49 16.04 17.39
C PRO A 264 6.41 16.63 18.29
N SER A 265 5.38 17.30 17.73
CA SER A 265 4.40 18.05 18.54
C SER A 265 3.49 17.14 19.36
N ASN A 266 3.17 15.95 18.88
CA ASN A 266 2.29 15.00 19.55
C ASN A 266 2.96 13.66 19.91
N GLY A 267 4.22 13.46 19.48
CA GLY A 267 5.04 12.31 19.82
C GLY A 267 4.77 11.06 19.01
N ILE A 268 3.88 11.07 18.02
CA ILE A 268 3.58 9.89 17.20
C ILE A 268 4.76 9.59 16.27
N MET A 269 5.25 8.36 16.33
CA MET A 269 6.25 7.76 15.46
C MET A 269 5.62 6.61 14.70
N LEU A 270 5.67 6.65 13.37
CA LEU A 270 5.37 5.52 12.48
C LEU A 270 6.68 4.87 12.04
N LYS A 271 6.80 3.56 12.25
CA LYS A 271 7.87 2.72 11.69
C LYS A 271 7.27 1.73 10.71
N ILE A 272 7.84 1.62 9.51
CA ILE A 272 7.39 0.67 8.49
C ILE A 272 8.44 -0.43 8.33
N TYR A 273 8.01 -1.68 8.43
CA TYR A 273 8.82 -2.86 8.12
C TYR A 273 8.17 -3.57 6.93
N THR A 274 9.00 -4.07 6.01
CA THR A 274 8.52 -4.76 4.81
C THR A 274 9.55 -5.74 4.28
N ASP A 275 9.10 -6.73 3.54
CA ASP A 275 9.90 -7.64 2.73
C ASP A 275 10.08 -7.15 1.29
N GLN A 276 9.51 -5.99 0.95
CA GLN A 276 9.59 -5.43 -0.39
C GLN A 276 10.95 -4.77 -0.66
N PRO A 277 11.46 -4.81 -1.90
CA PRO A 277 12.75 -4.25 -2.27
C PRO A 277 12.75 -2.73 -2.37
N GLY A 278 11.59 -2.10 -2.51
CA GLY A 278 11.43 -0.67 -2.76
C GLY A 278 10.42 0.02 -1.86
N LEU A 279 10.58 1.33 -1.78
CA LEU A 279 9.65 2.26 -1.16
C LEU A 279 9.44 3.46 -2.08
N GLN A 280 8.23 3.68 -2.55
CA GLN A 280 7.87 4.94 -3.19
C GLN A 280 7.56 5.97 -2.11
N LEU A 281 8.22 7.13 -2.21
CA LEU A 281 7.93 8.33 -1.43
C LEU A 281 7.25 9.36 -2.33
N TYR A 282 6.02 9.76 -1.97
CA TYR A 282 5.34 10.88 -2.63
C TYR A 282 4.94 11.95 -1.61
N THR A 283 5.28 13.22 -1.92
CA THR A 283 5.09 14.37 -1.00
C THR A 283 4.43 15.56 -1.68
N GLY A 284 3.79 15.37 -2.82
CA GLY A 284 3.23 16.45 -3.64
C GLY A 284 2.07 17.22 -2.98
N ARG A 285 1.52 16.74 -1.86
CA ARG A 285 0.39 17.37 -1.14
C ARG A 285 0.64 17.41 0.37
N PRO A 286 1.47 18.37 0.83
CA PRO A 286 1.89 18.44 2.23
C PRO A 286 0.74 18.75 3.22
N ASP A 287 -0.38 19.25 2.74
CA ASP A 287 -1.63 19.47 3.48
C ASP A 287 -2.44 18.18 3.71
N CYS A 288 -2.20 17.15 2.92
CA CYS A 288 -2.94 15.89 2.96
C CYS A 288 -2.16 14.78 3.67
N GLY A 289 -0.89 14.60 3.31
CA GLY A 289 -0.08 13.53 3.88
C GLY A 289 1.23 13.28 3.13
N VAL A 290 1.99 12.32 3.65
CA VAL A 290 3.15 11.69 2.99
C VAL A 290 2.74 10.29 2.57
N VAL A 291 2.92 9.94 1.29
CA VAL A 291 2.67 8.58 0.80
C VAL A 291 3.93 7.75 0.90
N LEU A 292 3.81 6.56 1.48
CA LEU A 292 4.90 5.62 1.75
C LEU A 292 4.46 4.23 1.30
N GLU A 293 4.75 3.90 0.03
CA GLU A 293 4.30 2.66 -0.62
C GLU A 293 5.42 1.62 -0.64
N THR A 294 5.25 0.54 0.10
CA THR A 294 6.16 -0.61 0.05
C THR A 294 5.82 -1.48 -1.15
N GLN A 295 6.74 -1.65 -2.09
CA GLN A 295 6.47 -2.27 -3.39
C GLN A 295 7.75 -2.74 -4.09
N HIS A 296 7.61 -3.41 -5.24
CA HIS A 296 8.69 -3.52 -6.22
C HIS A 296 8.88 -2.18 -6.93
N PHE A 297 10.00 -2.05 -7.67
CA PHE A 297 10.31 -0.79 -8.34
C PHE A 297 9.30 -0.50 -9.45
N PRO A 298 8.93 0.79 -9.65
CA PRO A 298 8.11 1.18 -10.80
C PRO A 298 8.77 0.74 -12.10
N ASP A 299 7.98 0.45 -13.12
CA ASP A 299 8.40 0.07 -14.47
C ASP A 299 9.36 -1.15 -14.55
N SER A 300 9.39 -2.01 -13.51
CA SER A 300 10.25 -3.21 -13.47
C SER A 300 10.15 -4.10 -14.73
N PRO A 301 9.00 -4.26 -15.41
CA PRO A 301 8.91 -5.06 -16.63
C PRO A 301 9.82 -4.61 -17.77
N HIS A 302 10.26 -3.36 -17.79
CA HIS A 302 11.16 -2.81 -18.80
C HIS A 302 12.65 -2.84 -18.40
N HIS A 303 12.96 -3.21 -17.15
CA HIS A 303 14.32 -3.15 -16.61
C HIS A 303 14.76 -4.51 -16.08
N ALA A 304 15.60 -5.23 -16.83
CA ALA A 304 16.04 -6.59 -16.47
C ALA A 304 16.83 -6.64 -15.15
N ASP A 305 17.45 -5.54 -14.76
CA ASP A 305 18.23 -5.42 -13.51
C ASP A 305 17.35 -5.07 -12.29
N PHE A 306 16.07 -4.75 -12.50
CA PHE A 306 15.12 -4.51 -11.41
C PHE A 306 14.54 -5.83 -10.89
N PRO A 307 14.12 -5.89 -9.61
CA PRO A 307 13.44 -7.07 -9.07
C PRO A 307 12.22 -7.45 -9.91
N SER A 308 12.13 -8.72 -10.29
CA SER A 308 11.05 -9.23 -11.15
C SER A 308 9.68 -9.14 -10.45
N THR A 309 8.67 -8.69 -11.18
CA THR A 309 7.28 -8.66 -10.76
C THR A 309 6.42 -9.75 -11.40
N VAL A 310 7.05 -10.67 -12.13
CA VAL A 310 6.37 -11.79 -12.80
C VAL A 310 5.89 -12.80 -11.78
N LEU A 311 4.60 -13.19 -11.89
CA LEU A 311 3.98 -14.28 -11.14
C LEU A 311 3.53 -15.37 -12.13
N ARG A 312 3.87 -16.62 -11.85
CA ARG A 312 3.57 -17.75 -12.73
C ARG A 312 2.59 -18.74 -12.09
N PRO A 313 1.84 -19.50 -12.89
CA PRO A 313 1.02 -20.60 -12.38
C PRO A 313 1.83 -21.56 -11.49
N GLY A 314 1.27 -21.88 -10.33
CA GLY A 314 1.92 -22.71 -9.31
C GLY A 314 2.84 -21.97 -8.35
N GLU A 315 3.21 -20.73 -8.64
CA GLU A 315 3.90 -19.84 -7.69
C GLU A 315 2.90 -19.17 -6.76
N LYS A 316 3.39 -18.75 -5.59
CA LYS A 316 2.62 -17.97 -4.63
C LYS A 316 3.29 -16.62 -4.43
N TYR A 317 2.58 -15.56 -4.72
CA TYR A 317 2.99 -14.22 -4.32
C TYR A 317 2.78 -14.06 -2.81
N SER A 318 3.73 -13.43 -2.13
CA SER A 318 3.58 -13.00 -0.74
C SER A 318 4.29 -11.67 -0.53
N GLN A 319 3.66 -10.80 0.25
CA GLN A 319 4.20 -9.50 0.66
C GLN A 319 3.73 -9.20 2.06
N THR A 320 4.58 -8.60 2.87
CA THR A 320 4.22 -8.12 4.20
C THR A 320 4.63 -6.66 4.37
N ALA A 321 3.70 -5.85 4.87
CA ALA A 321 3.95 -4.50 5.34
C ALA A 321 3.43 -4.36 6.78
N ILE A 322 4.27 -3.86 7.68
CA ILE A 322 3.92 -3.62 9.09
C ILE A 322 4.06 -2.12 9.36
N TYR A 323 2.97 -1.50 9.74
CA TYR A 323 2.89 -0.10 10.16
C TYR A 323 2.81 -0.08 11.67
N HIS A 324 3.94 0.13 12.34
CA HIS A 324 4.08 0.12 13.79
C HIS A 324 4.09 1.55 14.34
N PHE A 325 3.20 1.83 15.27
CA PHE A 325 3.06 3.13 15.92
C PHE A 325 3.61 3.09 17.35
N GLU A 326 4.50 4.05 17.64
CA GLU A 326 5.07 4.29 18.97
C GLU A 326 4.85 5.74 19.39
N ILE A 327 4.91 6.00 20.69
CA ILE A 327 4.88 7.35 21.26
C ILE A 327 6.24 7.66 21.88
N LEU A 328 6.86 8.78 21.45
CA LEU A 328 8.15 9.29 21.94
C LEU A 328 7.98 10.50 22.83
#